data_c66b39054b6d010b9bda338b19031f08
#
_entry.id   c66b39054b6d010b9bda338b19031f08
#
_cell.length_a   1.000
_cell.length_b   1.000
_cell.length_c   1.000
_cell.angle_alpha   90.00
_cell.angle_beta   90.00
_cell.angle_gamma   90.00
#
_symmetry.space_group_name_H-M   'P 1'
#
loop_
_entity.id
_entity.type
_entity.pdbx_description
1 polymer ?
#
loop_
_entity_poly.entity_id
_entity_poly.type
_entity_poly.pdbx_seq_one_letter_code
_entity_poly.pdbx_strand_id
1 'polypeptide(L)'
;MEIAAFQDVLQRTYLERDSERGVDGTFRWLTEEVGEVARALRGDGDLVHEFGDVLAWLGSLANLAGVDLDEAAARYANGCPKCGAIPCGCAFVR
;
A
#
# COMPACT_ATOMS: atom_id res chain seq x y z
N MET A 1 6.12 7.00 -10.95
CA MET A 1 6.04 5.63 -11.50
C MET A 1 4.62 5.11 -11.34
N GLU A 2 4.14 4.34 -12.29
CA GLU A 2 2.79 3.78 -12.27
C GLU A 2 2.68 2.69 -11.21
N ILE A 3 1.49 2.53 -10.63
CA ILE A 3 1.23 1.49 -9.62
C ILE A 3 1.54 0.10 -10.16
N ALA A 4 1.09 -0.20 -11.39
CA ALA A 4 1.35 -1.52 -11.99
C ALA A 4 2.84 -1.77 -12.18
N ALA A 5 3.59 -0.77 -12.61
CA ALA A 5 5.04 -0.90 -12.78
C ALA A 5 5.74 -1.09 -11.44
N PHE A 6 5.30 -0.39 -10.42
CA PHE A 6 5.85 -0.53 -9.07
C PHE A 6 5.61 -1.94 -8.52
N GLN A 7 4.39 -2.44 -8.64
CA GLN A 7 4.05 -3.79 -8.18
C GLN A 7 4.87 -4.84 -8.92
N ASP A 8 5.07 -4.67 -10.23
CA ASP A 8 5.88 -5.57 -11.04
C ASP A 8 7.34 -5.59 -10.60
N VAL A 9 7.92 -4.42 -10.35
CA VAL A 9 9.31 -4.34 -9.85
C VAL A 9 9.45 -5.07 -8.51
N LEU A 10 8.49 -4.91 -7.61
CA LEU A 10 8.52 -5.60 -6.32
C LEU A 10 8.45 -7.12 -6.52
N GLN A 11 7.61 -7.57 -7.43
CA GLN A 11 7.49 -9.00 -7.72
C GLN A 11 8.80 -9.57 -8.25
N ARG A 12 9.39 -8.91 -9.24
CA ARG A 12 10.66 -9.37 -9.82
C ARG A 12 11.80 -9.33 -8.82
N THR A 13 11.76 -8.40 -7.88
CA THR A 13 12.83 -8.22 -6.90
C THR A 13 12.68 -9.15 -5.70
N TYR A 14 11.46 -9.34 -5.21
CA TYR A 14 11.24 -9.93 -3.88
C TYR A 14 10.35 -11.17 -3.84
N LEU A 15 9.76 -11.62 -4.96
CA LEU A 15 8.76 -12.69 -4.91
C LEU A 15 9.27 -13.93 -4.16
N GLU A 16 10.51 -14.30 -4.39
CA GLU A 16 11.09 -15.47 -3.74
C GLU A 16 11.14 -15.30 -2.22
N ARG A 17 11.67 -14.17 -1.75
CA ARG A 17 11.73 -13.87 -0.33
C ARG A 17 10.35 -13.68 0.29
N ASP A 18 9.47 -13.00 -0.44
CA ASP A 18 8.10 -12.78 0.02
C ASP A 18 7.38 -14.11 0.18
N SER A 19 7.54 -15.03 -0.78
CA SER A 19 6.92 -16.36 -0.72
C SER A 19 7.41 -17.17 0.47
N GLU A 20 8.70 -17.10 0.79
CA GLU A 20 9.26 -17.78 1.94
C GLU A 20 8.72 -17.22 3.25
N ARG A 21 8.56 -15.89 3.33
CA ARG A 21 8.03 -15.22 4.52
C ARG A 21 6.54 -15.50 4.69
N GLY A 22 5.79 -15.55 3.58
CA GLY A 22 4.37 -15.81 3.56
C GLY A 22 3.50 -14.59 3.85
N VAL A 23 2.20 -14.78 3.69
CA VAL A 23 1.20 -13.71 3.85
C VAL A 23 1.21 -13.13 5.27
N ASP A 24 1.19 -13.99 6.28
CA ASP A 24 1.13 -13.54 7.67
C ASP A 24 2.36 -12.74 8.06
N GLY A 25 3.55 -13.23 7.72
CA GLY A 25 4.79 -12.53 8.03
C GLY A 25 4.89 -11.19 7.30
N THR A 26 4.45 -11.16 6.05
CA THR A 26 4.46 -9.93 5.26
C THR A 26 3.47 -8.90 5.81
N PHE A 27 2.28 -9.35 6.24
CA PHE A 27 1.31 -8.46 6.86
C PHE A 27 1.84 -7.86 8.17
N ARG A 28 2.53 -8.67 8.98
CA ARG A 28 3.13 -8.17 10.22
C ARG A 28 4.16 -7.08 9.96
N TRP A 29 5.02 -7.27 8.97
CA TRP A 29 5.99 -6.25 8.59
C TRP A 29 5.31 -4.99 8.08
N LEU A 30 4.24 -5.13 7.30
CA LEU A 30 3.47 -3.97 6.84
C LEU A 30 2.95 -3.15 8.04
N THR A 31 2.39 -3.83 9.04
CA THR A 31 1.88 -3.11 10.22
C THR A 31 2.98 -2.42 11.01
N GLU A 32 4.17 -3.01 11.07
CA GLU A 32 5.33 -2.38 11.70
C GLU A 32 5.77 -1.13 10.96
N GLU A 33 5.79 -1.18 9.64
CA GLU A 33 6.16 -0.03 8.81
C GLU A 33 5.15 1.12 8.96
N VAL A 34 3.87 0.82 9.17
CA VAL A 34 2.88 1.84 9.48
C VAL A 34 3.27 2.58 10.77
N GLY A 35 3.77 1.87 11.77
CA GLY A 35 4.30 2.47 12.98
C GLY A 35 5.48 3.40 12.74
N GLU A 36 6.35 3.05 11.79
CA GLU A 36 7.48 3.92 11.43
C GLU A 36 7.00 5.22 10.78
N VAL A 37 5.91 5.18 10.00
CA VAL A 37 5.29 6.41 9.49
C VAL A 37 4.85 7.31 10.65
N ALA A 38 4.25 6.71 11.68
CA ALA A 38 3.83 7.49 12.86
C ALA A 38 5.01 8.19 13.51
N ARG A 39 6.15 7.51 13.63
CA ARG A 39 7.37 8.11 14.19
C ARG A 39 7.88 9.25 13.31
N ALA A 40 7.91 9.06 12.01
CA ALA A 40 8.36 10.09 11.08
C ALA A 40 7.47 11.33 11.14
N LEU A 41 6.16 11.14 11.34
CA LEU A 41 5.22 12.26 11.50
C LEU A 41 5.49 13.09 12.74
N ARG A 42 6.10 12.49 13.77
CA ARG A 42 6.52 13.22 14.97
C ARG A 42 7.89 13.90 14.83
N GLY A 43 8.50 13.76 13.66
CA GLY A 43 9.81 14.37 13.42
C GLY A 43 11.01 13.43 13.58
N ASP A 44 10.77 12.14 13.85
CA ASP A 44 11.80 11.15 14.11
C ASP A 44 12.03 10.25 12.89
N GLY A 45 12.24 10.83 11.72
CA GLY A 45 12.52 10.04 10.55
C GLY A 45 12.27 10.79 9.25
N ASP A 46 12.42 10.06 8.15
CA ASP A 46 12.23 10.56 6.80
C ASP A 46 10.86 10.10 6.28
N LEU A 47 9.93 11.04 6.14
CA LEU A 47 8.56 10.75 5.70
C LEU A 47 8.52 10.04 4.34
N VAL A 48 9.27 10.54 3.37
CA VAL A 48 9.26 9.92 2.03
C VAL A 48 9.72 8.47 2.10
N HIS A 49 10.78 8.22 2.86
CA HIS A 49 11.32 6.88 3.04
C HIS A 49 10.28 5.95 3.68
N GLU A 50 9.65 6.39 4.76
CA GLU A 50 8.70 5.54 5.48
C GLU A 50 7.41 5.29 4.71
N PHE A 51 6.91 6.29 3.98
CA PHE A 51 5.79 6.06 3.07
C PHE A 51 6.17 5.06 1.97
N GLY A 52 7.39 5.17 1.45
CA GLY A 52 7.88 4.23 0.45
C GLY A 52 7.92 2.79 0.97
N ASP A 53 8.37 2.62 2.22
CA ASP A 53 8.43 1.29 2.83
C ASP A 53 7.04 0.68 3.01
N VAL A 54 6.08 1.47 3.48
CA VAL A 54 4.69 1.01 3.60
C VAL A 54 4.15 0.59 2.24
N LEU A 55 4.38 1.42 1.22
CA LEU A 55 3.92 1.13 -0.12
C LEU A 55 4.55 -0.17 -0.65
N ALA A 56 5.84 -0.37 -0.40
CA ALA A 56 6.55 -1.57 -0.84
C ALA A 56 6.03 -2.83 -0.14
N TRP A 57 5.83 -2.79 1.17
CA TRP A 57 5.29 -3.94 1.89
C TRP A 57 3.85 -4.24 1.46
N LEU A 58 3.04 -3.20 1.19
CA LEU A 58 1.70 -3.39 0.67
C LEU A 58 1.75 -4.06 -0.72
N GLY A 59 2.65 -3.62 -1.58
CA GLY A 59 2.82 -4.23 -2.90
C GLY A 59 3.25 -5.69 -2.83
N SER A 60 4.18 -6.02 -1.94
CA SER A 60 4.61 -7.40 -1.69
C SER A 60 3.45 -8.25 -1.19
N LEU A 61 2.66 -7.74 -0.26
CA LEU A 61 1.49 -8.45 0.25
C LEU A 61 0.47 -8.69 -0.87
N ALA A 62 0.21 -7.69 -1.69
CA ALA A 62 -0.70 -7.82 -2.82
C ALA A 62 -0.23 -8.90 -3.81
N ASN A 63 1.08 -8.95 -4.08
CA ASN A 63 1.65 -9.99 -4.95
C ASN A 63 1.40 -11.39 -4.38
N LEU A 64 1.56 -11.58 -3.09
CA LEU A 64 1.31 -12.86 -2.44
C LEU A 64 -0.17 -13.23 -2.42
N ALA A 65 -1.03 -12.25 -2.25
CA ALA A 65 -2.48 -12.47 -2.17
C ALA A 65 -3.15 -12.56 -3.55
N GLY A 66 -2.41 -12.34 -4.62
CA GLY A 66 -2.97 -12.37 -5.97
C GLY A 66 -3.84 -11.16 -6.28
N VAL A 67 -3.57 -10.01 -5.64
CA VAL A 67 -4.32 -8.78 -5.84
C VAL A 67 -3.54 -7.85 -6.76
N ASP A 68 -4.20 -7.34 -7.79
CA ASP A 68 -3.65 -6.32 -8.69
C ASP A 68 -3.96 -4.95 -8.08
N LEU A 69 -2.91 -4.23 -7.67
CA LEU A 69 -3.08 -2.92 -7.04
C LEU A 69 -3.66 -1.87 -8.00
N ASP A 70 -3.39 -1.99 -9.29
CA ASP A 70 -3.98 -1.08 -10.26
C ASP A 70 -5.50 -1.27 -10.30
N GLU A 71 -5.96 -2.51 -10.28
CA GLU A 71 -7.38 -2.83 -10.18
C GLU A 71 -7.98 -2.31 -8.87
N ALA A 72 -7.27 -2.52 -7.77
CA ALA A 72 -7.73 -2.01 -6.47
C ALA A 72 -7.84 -0.49 -6.46
N ALA A 73 -6.88 0.21 -7.07
CA ALA A 73 -6.88 1.67 -7.17
C ALA A 73 -8.02 2.19 -8.06
N ALA A 74 -8.42 1.42 -9.07
CA ALA A 74 -9.47 1.82 -10.01
C ALA A 74 -10.81 2.06 -9.31
N ARG A 75 -11.02 1.48 -8.13
CA ARG A 75 -12.22 1.74 -7.32
C ARG A 75 -12.42 3.23 -7.05
N TYR A 76 -11.34 3.99 -7.02
CA TYR A 76 -11.36 5.43 -6.71
C TYR A 76 -11.20 6.31 -7.95
N ALA A 77 -11.22 5.73 -9.14
CA ALA A 77 -10.91 6.45 -10.38
C ALA A 77 -11.84 7.63 -10.66
N ASN A 78 -13.09 7.56 -10.22
CA ASN A 78 -14.11 8.58 -10.50
C ASN A 78 -14.54 9.35 -9.25
N GLY A 79 -13.72 9.32 -8.21
CA GLY A 79 -14.03 10.01 -6.95
C GLY A 79 -14.45 9.03 -5.86
N CYS A 80 -15.32 9.47 -4.97
CA CYS A 80 -15.75 8.63 -3.85
C CYS A 80 -16.50 7.40 -4.36
N PRO A 81 -16.06 6.18 -4.03
CA PRO A 81 -16.76 4.98 -4.52
C PRO A 81 -18.16 4.77 -3.94
N LYS A 82 -18.50 5.47 -2.87
CA LYS A 82 -19.81 5.36 -2.24
C LYS A 82 -20.83 6.33 -2.86
N CYS A 83 -20.46 7.61 -3.03
CA CYS A 83 -21.37 8.63 -3.53
C CYS A 83 -21.05 9.09 -4.95
N GLY A 84 -19.91 8.70 -5.50
CA GLY A 84 -19.49 9.05 -6.86
C GLY A 84 -19.05 10.50 -7.04
N ALA A 85 -18.92 11.26 -5.96
CA ALA A 85 -18.64 12.70 -6.05
C ALA A 85 -17.19 13.06 -5.77
N ILE A 86 -16.73 14.16 -6.39
CA ILE A 86 -15.48 14.84 -6.11
C ILE A 86 -15.81 16.31 -5.86
N PRO A 87 -15.65 16.83 -4.63
CA PRO A 87 -15.29 16.15 -3.39
C PRO A 87 -16.40 15.24 -2.87
N CYS A 88 -16.07 14.36 -1.95
CA CYS A 88 -17.01 13.42 -1.36
C CYS A 88 -18.20 14.12 -0.73
N GLY A 89 -19.44 13.66 -1.07
CA GLY A 89 -20.67 14.19 -0.53
C GLY A 89 -21.37 13.26 0.47
N CYS A 90 -20.66 12.25 1.00
CA CYS A 90 -21.22 11.33 1.98
C CYS A 90 -21.66 12.07 3.26
N ALA A 91 -22.67 11.52 3.94
CA ALA A 91 -23.29 12.18 5.11
C ALA A 91 -22.34 12.32 6.29
N PHE A 92 -21.31 11.47 6.40
CA PHE A 92 -20.31 11.63 7.44
C PHE A 92 -18.93 11.28 6.90
N VAL A 93 -17.92 11.81 7.56
CA VAL A 93 -16.52 11.63 7.19
C VAL A 93 -15.79 10.90 8.30
N ARG A 94 -14.93 9.97 7.91
CA ARG A 94 -14.12 9.22 8.85
C ARG A 94 -12.85 9.95 9.21
#